data_849a94a9d6a31234c36a9a5e4975e1dd
#
_entry.id   849a94a9d6a31234c36a9a5e4975e1dd
#
_cell.length_a   1.000
_cell.length_b   1.000
_cell.length_c   1.000
_cell.angle_alpha   90.00
_cell.angle_beta   90.00
_cell.angle_gamma   90.00
#
_symmetry.space_group_name_H-M   'P 1'
#
loop_
_entity.id
_entity.type
_entity.pdbx_description
1 polymer ?
#
loop_
_entity_poly.entity_id
_entity_poly.type
_entity_poly.pdbx_seq_one_letter_code
_entity_poly.pdbx_strand_id
1 'polypeptide(L)'
;MTPNGRRPARLYPTIAALAVGLGVAGFFDIGTAYPHAPDRPELNGWFKSLKNKAGEPCCDGGDGQHAEADWDMAKGGYGGSLKHPHRPNEPAKWFDVPYSAVIDKPNISGIAMVWWAPSYDMDGSVTPMWRCFIAGAGG
;
A
#
# COMPACT_ATOMS: atom_id res chain seq x y z
N MET A 1 -52.96 -62.07 -36.45
CA MET A 1 -51.65 -62.42 -37.01
C MET A 1 -50.81 -61.16 -37.10
N THR A 2 -49.92 -60.98 -36.14
CA THR A 2 -49.00 -59.83 -36.09
C THR A 2 -47.58 -60.36 -36.11
N PRO A 3 -46.71 -59.96 -37.00
CA PRO A 3 -45.29 -60.34 -36.96
C PRO A 3 -44.49 -59.36 -36.10
N ASN A 4 -43.77 -59.94 -35.17
CA ASN A 4 -42.78 -59.34 -34.30
C ASN A 4 -41.64 -58.69 -35.10
N GLY A 5 -41.51 -57.39 -35.04
CA GLY A 5 -40.36 -56.65 -35.53
C GLY A 5 -39.32 -56.45 -34.41
N ARG A 6 -38.31 -57.33 -34.37
CA ARG A 6 -37.12 -57.14 -33.52
C ARG A 6 -36.26 -56.03 -34.11
N ARG A 7 -36.09 -54.92 -33.39
CA ARG A 7 -35.10 -53.86 -33.73
C ARG A 7 -33.72 -54.30 -33.26
N PRO A 8 -32.67 -54.16 -34.06
CA PRO A 8 -31.31 -54.43 -33.61
C PRO A 8 -30.80 -53.36 -32.65
N ALA A 9 -30.16 -53.80 -31.57
CA ALA A 9 -29.46 -52.98 -30.63
C ALA A 9 -28.27 -52.26 -31.31
N ARG A 10 -28.31 -50.95 -31.32
CA ARG A 10 -27.15 -50.13 -31.73
C ARG A 10 -26.16 -50.10 -30.57
N LEU A 11 -25.02 -50.73 -30.75
CA LEU A 11 -23.84 -50.56 -29.95
C LEU A 11 -23.25 -49.18 -30.22
N TYR A 12 -23.32 -48.29 -29.25
CA TYR A 12 -22.58 -47.01 -29.28
C TYR A 12 -21.19 -47.30 -28.71
N PRO A 13 -20.11 -46.94 -29.41
CA PRO A 13 -18.78 -46.97 -28.82
C PRO A 13 -18.69 -45.83 -27.80
N THR A 14 -18.43 -46.18 -26.56
CA THR A 14 -18.03 -45.25 -25.48
C THR A 14 -16.66 -44.66 -25.81
N ILE A 15 -16.64 -43.48 -26.32
CA ILE A 15 -15.40 -42.67 -26.45
C ILE A 15 -15.08 -42.18 -25.05
N ALA A 16 -14.12 -42.81 -24.41
CA ALA A 16 -13.51 -42.34 -23.19
C ALA A 16 -12.69 -41.06 -23.53
N ALA A 17 -13.27 -39.91 -23.31
CA ALA A 17 -12.55 -38.63 -23.38
C ALA A 17 -11.64 -38.52 -22.16
N LEU A 18 -10.36 -38.76 -22.35
CA LEU A 18 -9.30 -38.40 -21.40
C LEU A 18 -9.22 -36.88 -21.35
N ALA A 19 -9.87 -36.27 -20.37
CA ALA A 19 -9.67 -34.90 -20.03
C ALA A 19 -8.31 -34.73 -19.34
N VAL A 20 -7.29 -34.38 -20.13
CA VAL A 20 -6.01 -33.90 -19.60
C VAL A 20 -6.28 -32.53 -19.01
N GLY A 21 -6.51 -32.48 -17.70
CA GLY A 21 -6.57 -31.23 -16.95
C GLY A 21 -5.18 -30.60 -16.90
N LEU A 22 -4.90 -29.66 -17.79
CA LEU A 22 -3.81 -28.72 -17.62
C LEU A 22 -4.21 -27.81 -16.44
N GLY A 23 -3.73 -28.15 -15.26
CA GLY A 23 -3.73 -27.28 -14.11
C GLY A 23 -2.84 -26.10 -14.41
N VAL A 24 -3.44 -24.99 -14.86
CA VAL A 24 -2.80 -23.67 -14.83
C VAL A 24 -2.68 -23.33 -13.36
N ALA A 25 -1.52 -23.65 -12.76
CA ALA A 25 -1.10 -23.06 -11.49
C ALA A 25 -0.93 -21.56 -11.76
N GLY A 26 -2.00 -20.81 -11.57
CA GLY A 26 -1.94 -19.37 -11.51
C GLY A 26 -1.04 -19.04 -10.32
N PHE A 27 0.19 -18.65 -10.60
CA PHE A 27 0.99 -17.92 -9.65
C PHE A 27 0.24 -16.60 -9.42
N PHE A 28 -0.57 -16.57 -8.37
CA PHE A 28 -0.96 -15.31 -7.78
C PHE A 28 0.34 -14.70 -7.27
N ASP A 29 0.96 -13.85 -8.06
CA ASP A 29 1.85 -12.84 -7.56
C ASP A 29 1.02 -12.08 -6.51
N ILE A 30 1.17 -12.51 -5.25
CA ILE A 30 0.78 -11.69 -4.12
C ILE A 30 1.79 -10.55 -4.21
N GLY A 31 1.42 -9.53 -4.98
CA GLY A 31 2.20 -8.30 -5.07
C GLY A 31 2.41 -7.86 -3.64
N THR A 32 3.62 -8.11 -3.13
CA THR A 32 4.06 -7.48 -1.90
C THR A 32 3.91 -6.00 -2.16
N ALA A 33 2.92 -5.37 -1.53
CA ALA A 33 2.81 -3.93 -1.51
C ALA A 33 4.17 -3.43 -1.01
N TYR A 34 4.98 -2.91 -1.94
CA TYR A 34 6.23 -2.25 -1.60
C TYR A 34 5.87 -0.84 -1.19
N PRO A 35 5.82 -0.54 0.12
CA PRO A 35 5.39 0.75 0.61
C PRO A 35 6.42 1.87 0.33
N HIS A 36 7.55 1.54 -0.29
CA HIS A 36 8.69 2.44 -0.38
C HIS A 36 9.20 2.43 -1.80
N ALA A 37 9.34 3.59 -2.40
CA ALA A 37 9.97 3.83 -3.69
C ALA A 37 10.22 2.52 -4.50
N PRO A 38 9.25 2.01 -5.29
CA PRO A 38 9.38 0.72 -5.97
C PRO A 38 10.54 0.70 -6.96
N ASP A 39 11.01 1.85 -7.36
CA ASP A 39 12.21 2.11 -8.18
C ASP A 39 13.52 2.08 -7.39
N ARG A 40 13.47 1.99 -6.03
CA ARG A 40 14.64 1.98 -5.16
C ARG A 40 14.59 0.88 -4.11
N PRO A 41 14.60 -0.40 -4.52
CA PRO A 41 14.46 -1.54 -3.62
C PRO A 41 15.62 -1.67 -2.60
N GLU A 42 16.77 -1.08 -2.90
CA GLU A 42 17.91 -1.04 -1.98
C GLU A 42 17.61 -0.28 -0.68
N LEU A 43 16.61 0.61 -0.68
CA LEU A 43 16.20 1.35 0.50
C LEU A 43 15.23 0.58 1.41
N ASN A 44 14.70 -0.56 0.98
CA ASN A 44 13.68 -1.30 1.74
C ASN A 44 14.14 -1.68 3.16
N GLY A 45 15.40 -2.08 3.31
CA GLY A 45 15.98 -2.39 4.62
C GLY A 45 16.04 -1.17 5.54
N TRP A 46 16.39 -0.02 4.98
CA TRP A 46 16.43 1.24 5.72
C TRP A 46 15.03 1.66 6.15
N PHE A 47 14.05 1.68 5.25
CA PHE A 47 12.67 2.01 5.58
C PHE A 47 12.11 1.15 6.71
N LYS A 48 12.32 -0.17 6.66
CA LYS A 48 11.89 -1.09 7.72
C LYS A 48 12.55 -0.83 9.07
N SER A 49 13.70 -0.16 9.08
CA SER A 49 14.43 0.18 10.30
C SER A 49 14.00 1.51 10.93
N LEU A 50 13.12 2.26 10.25
CA LEU A 50 12.70 3.58 10.71
C LEU A 50 11.75 3.46 11.91
N LYS A 51 12.00 4.31 12.90
CA LYS A 51 11.15 4.48 14.07
C LYS A 51 11.00 5.97 14.34
N ASN A 52 9.83 6.36 14.79
CA ASN A 52 9.58 7.72 15.28
C ASN A 52 10.24 7.94 16.67
N LYS A 53 10.18 9.16 17.17
CA LYS A 53 10.74 9.51 18.50
C LYS A 53 10.06 8.80 19.66
N ALA A 54 8.83 8.32 19.48
CA ALA A 54 8.16 7.46 20.47
C ALA A 54 8.65 6.00 20.43
N GLY A 55 9.55 5.65 19.49
CA GLY A 55 10.08 4.29 19.33
C GLY A 55 9.19 3.35 18.52
N GLU A 56 8.10 3.85 17.95
CA GLU A 56 7.18 3.06 17.14
C GLU A 56 7.72 2.87 15.72
N PRO A 57 7.57 1.69 15.13
CA PRO A 57 7.99 1.43 13.76
C PRO A 57 7.12 2.22 12.78
N CYS A 58 7.77 2.83 11.78
CA CYS A 58 7.08 3.62 10.77
C CYS A 58 6.40 2.76 9.72
N CYS A 59 7.03 1.64 9.39
CA CYS A 59 6.63 0.76 8.33
C CYS A 59 6.03 -0.52 8.90
N ASP A 60 4.72 -0.63 8.83
CA ASP A 60 3.97 -1.84 9.18
C ASP A 60 3.22 -2.43 8.00
N GLY A 61 3.68 -2.16 6.78
CA GLY A 61 3.00 -2.49 5.53
C GLY A 61 2.12 -1.35 4.99
N GLY A 62 2.09 -0.19 5.69
CA GLY A 62 1.48 1.03 5.17
C GLY A 62 2.45 1.81 4.29
N ASP A 63 1.92 2.46 3.28
CA ASP A 63 2.72 3.22 2.32
C ASP A 63 3.17 4.56 2.89
N GLY A 64 4.49 4.80 2.92
CA GLY A 64 5.02 6.13 3.11
C GLY A 64 4.64 7.01 1.90
N GLN A 65 4.17 8.22 2.16
CA GLN A 65 3.82 9.18 1.13
C GLN A 65 4.89 10.24 1.02
N HIS A 66 5.17 10.69 -0.21
CA HIS A 66 5.97 11.88 -0.41
C HIS A 66 5.22 13.08 0.12
N ALA A 67 5.92 13.97 0.82
CA ALA A 67 5.39 15.21 1.34
C ALA A 67 6.30 16.37 0.99
N GLU A 68 5.72 17.55 0.83
CA GLU A 68 6.49 18.79 0.96
C GLU A 68 6.62 19.09 2.45
N ALA A 69 7.77 19.56 2.86
CA ALA A 69 8.06 19.86 4.26
C ALA A 69 8.85 21.14 4.37
N ASP A 70 8.58 21.90 5.43
CA ASP A 70 9.31 23.11 5.76
C ASP A 70 9.50 23.22 7.28
N TRP A 71 10.62 23.82 7.68
CA TRP A 71 10.91 24.10 9.08
C TRP A 71 10.36 25.46 9.46
N ASP A 72 9.37 25.49 10.33
CA ASP A 72 8.84 26.72 10.89
C ASP A 72 9.69 27.20 12.07
N MET A 73 10.49 28.23 11.83
CA MET A 73 11.36 28.83 12.85
C MET A 73 10.57 29.39 14.04
N ALA A 74 9.37 29.90 13.80
CA ALA A 74 8.56 30.53 14.85
C ALA A 74 7.95 29.50 15.78
N LYS A 75 7.62 28.33 15.24
CA LYS A 75 7.05 27.20 16.01
C LYS A 75 8.14 26.24 16.53
N GLY A 76 9.35 26.29 15.96
CA GLY A 76 10.42 25.35 16.28
C GLY A 76 10.09 23.90 15.89
N GLY A 77 9.41 23.70 14.76
CA GLY A 77 8.95 22.41 14.29
C GLY A 77 8.73 22.34 12.79
N TYR A 78 8.43 21.15 12.29
CA TYR A 78 8.12 20.94 10.89
C TYR A 78 6.63 21.17 10.59
N GLY A 79 6.36 21.79 9.43
CA GLY A 79 5.10 21.66 8.72
C GLY A 79 5.23 20.59 7.62
N GLY A 80 4.16 19.87 7.36
CA GLY A 80 4.11 18.88 6.28
C GLY A 80 2.85 19.01 5.45
N SER A 81 3.00 18.95 4.13
CA SER A 81 1.91 18.98 3.16
C SER A 81 1.40 17.56 2.93
N LEU A 82 0.15 17.29 3.32
CA LEU A 82 -0.47 15.97 3.24
C LEU A 82 -1.50 15.93 2.13
N LYS A 83 -1.36 14.93 1.23
CA LYS A 83 -2.35 14.62 0.22
C LYS A 83 -3.26 13.51 0.70
N HIS A 84 -4.56 13.76 0.70
CA HIS A 84 -5.54 12.80 1.22
C HIS A 84 -5.49 11.47 0.44
N PRO A 85 -5.28 10.31 1.08
CA PRO A 85 -5.05 9.04 0.37
C PRO A 85 -6.27 8.56 -0.42
N HIS A 86 -7.48 8.87 0.03
CA HIS A 86 -8.73 8.47 -0.62
C HIS A 86 -9.40 9.58 -1.43
N ARG A 87 -8.79 10.77 -1.52
CA ARG A 87 -9.29 11.92 -2.26
C ARG A 87 -8.17 12.56 -3.07
N PRO A 88 -7.66 11.84 -4.09
CA PRO A 88 -6.45 12.28 -4.83
C PRO A 88 -6.62 13.60 -5.58
N ASN A 89 -7.86 14.02 -5.85
CA ASN A 89 -8.17 15.27 -6.54
C ASN A 89 -8.27 16.49 -5.61
N GLU A 90 -8.27 16.27 -4.28
CA GLU A 90 -8.21 17.39 -3.34
C GLU A 90 -6.78 17.93 -3.26
N PRO A 91 -6.61 19.26 -3.12
CA PRO A 91 -5.30 19.83 -2.90
C PRO A 91 -4.71 19.33 -1.57
N ALA A 92 -3.40 19.19 -1.53
CA ALA A 92 -2.70 18.89 -0.30
C ALA A 92 -2.91 20.01 0.72
N LYS A 93 -2.96 19.65 1.99
CA LYS A 93 -3.13 20.58 3.12
C LYS A 93 -1.92 20.54 4.02
N TRP A 94 -1.53 21.68 4.55
CA TRP A 94 -0.44 21.83 5.51
C TRP A 94 -0.92 21.55 6.93
N PHE A 95 -0.13 20.78 7.65
CA PHE A 95 -0.36 20.47 9.06
C PHE A 95 0.96 20.54 9.82
N ASP A 96 0.88 20.93 11.09
CA ASP A 96 2.04 20.87 11.98
C ASP A 96 2.39 19.41 12.27
N VAL A 97 3.66 19.06 12.14
CA VAL A 97 4.16 17.72 12.41
C VAL A 97 4.42 17.58 13.91
N PRO A 98 3.77 16.65 14.61
CA PRO A 98 4.04 16.45 16.03
C PRO A 98 5.46 15.92 16.23
N TYR A 99 6.16 16.43 17.24
CA TYR A 99 7.54 16.05 17.54
C TYR A 99 7.72 14.53 17.71
N SER A 100 6.74 13.85 18.29
CA SER A 100 6.75 12.41 18.48
C SER A 100 6.80 11.61 17.19
N ALA A 101 6.25 12.15 16.10
CA ALA A 101 6.25 11.51 14.79
C ALA A 101 7.56 11.68 14.02
N VAL A 102 8.40 12.65 14.40
CA VAL A 102 9.66 12.92 13.69
C VAL A 102 10.62 11.74 13.83
N ILE A 103 11.24 11.35 12.73
CA ILE A 103 12.31 10.34 12.70
C ILE A 103 13.64 11.04 12.89
N ASP A 104 14.38 10.64 13.92
CA ASP A 104 15.69 11.18 14.26
C ASP A 104 16.82 10.33 13.65
N LYS A 105 16.78 10.21 12.33
CA LYS A 105 17.81 9.52 11.55
C LYS A 105 18.11 10.27 10.26
N PRO A 106 19.33 10.15 9.73
CA PRO A 106 19.65 10.71 8.42
C PRO A 106 18.69 10.17 7.34
N ASN A 107 18.11 11.08 6.56
CA ASN A 107 17.26 10.70 5.45
C ASN A 107 18.11 10.38 4.20
N ILE A 108 18.39 9.10 3.99
CA ILE A 108 19.15 8.65 2.83
C ILE A 108 18.32 8.61 1.54
N SER A 109 17.00 8.73 1.63
CA SER A 109 16.15 8.85 0.44
C SER A 109 16.24 10.23 -0.20
N GLY A 110 16.58 11.25 0.58
CA GLY A 110 16.68 12.64 0.13
C GLY A 110 15.35 13.39 0.03
N ILE A 111 14.22 12.71 0.06
CA ILE A 111 12.88 13.29 -0.06
C ILE A 111 12.13 13.24 1.27
N ALA A 112 11.31 14.25 1.54
CA ALA A 112 10.46 14.22 2.72
C ALA A 112 9.37 13.17 2.56
N MET A 113 9.16 12.40 3.62
CA MET A 113 8.15 11.33 3.63
C MET A 113 7.35 11.35 4.93
N VAL A 114 6.11 10.91 4.81
CA VAL A 114 5.17 10.83 5.91
C VAL A 114 4.41 9.51 5.90
N TRP A 115 4.17 8.98 7.08
CA TRP A 115 3.25 7.86 7.34
C TRP A 115 2.15 8.40 8.23
N TRP A 116 0.93 8.42 7.71
CA TRP A 116 -0.23 8.97 8.38
C TRP A 116 -1.51 8.33 7.91
N ALA A 117 -2.57 8.47 8.68
CA ALA A 117 -3.92 8.10 8.29
C ALA A 117 -4.89 9.25 8.59
N PRO A 118 -5.94 9.44 7.77
CA PRO A 118 -6.96 10.43 8.08
C PRO A 118 -7.86 9.95 9.23
N SER A 119 -8.09 10.81 10.21
CA SER A 119 -9.19 10.71 11.15
C SER A 119 -10.26 11.72 10.76
N TYR A 120 -11.52 11.33 10.86
CA TYR A 120 -12.64 12.17 10.46
C TYR A 120 -13.41 12.62 11.70
N ASP A 121 -13.59 13.90 11.84
CA ASP A 121 -14.43 14.49 12.85
C ASP A 121 -15.90 14.46 12.44
N MET A 122 -16.82 14.72 13.39
CA MET A 122 -18.27 14.65 13.13
C MET A 122 -18.76 15.67 12.09
N ASP A 123 -18.02 16.74 11.89
CA ASP A 123 -18.27 17.78 10.87
C ASP A 123 -17.66 17.44 9.50
N GLY A 124 -16.97 16.29 9.38
CA GLY A 124 -16.28 15.85 8.16
C GLY A 124 -14.91 16.45 7.97
N SER A 125 -14.41 17.25 8.93
CA SER A 125 -13.02 17.71 8.92
C SER A 125 -12.05 16.54 9.07
N VAL A 126 -10.83 16.72 8.55
CA VAL A 126 -9.79 15.70 8.58
C VAL A 126 -8.67 16.13 9.50
N THR A 127 -8.42 15.31 10.51
CA THR A 127 -7.26 15.45 11.40
C THR A 127 -6.27 14.31 11.08
N PRO A 128 -4.99 14.63 10.80
CA PRO A 128 -4.01 13.59 10.51
C PRO A 128 -3.61 12.82 11.77
N MET A 129 -3.74 11.50 11.72
CA MET A 129 -3.10 10.60 12.68
C MET A 129 -1.68 10.31 12.21
N TRP A 130 -0.72 10.99 12.80
CA TRP A 130 0.68 10.88 12.47
C TRP A 130 1.27 9.60 13.04
N ARG A 131 1.97 8.86 12.21
CA ARG A 131 2.82 7.75 12.66
C ARG A 131 4.29 8.15 12.61
N CYS A 132 4.75 8.57 11.44
CA CYS A 132 6.14 8.98 11.24
C CYS A 132 6.24 10.10 10.21
N PHE A 133 7.30 10.88 10.35
CA PHE A 133 7.69 11.91 9.42
C PHE A 133 9.22 11.98 9.35
N ILE A 134 9.76 12.09 8.15
CA ILE A 134 11.17 12.38 7.92
C ILE A 134 11.32 13.54 6.94
N ALA A 135 12.06 14.57 7.33
CA ALA A 135 12.31 15.71 6.47
C ALA A 135 13.21 15.35 5.29
N GLY A 136 13.05 16.02 4.16
CA GLY A 136 13.91 15.89 2.99
C GLY A 136 15.31 16.50 3.21
N ALA A 137 16.20 16.28 2.24
CA ALA A 137 17.49 16.96 2.21
C ALA A 137 17.26 18.42 1.83
N GLY A 138 17.38 19.34 2.79
CA GLY A 138 17.22 20.80 2.60
C GLY A 138 15.96 21.38 3.23
N GLY A 139 15.23 20.65 4.07
CA GLY A 139 14.17 21.13 4.96
C GLY A 139 14.71 21.48 6.33
#